data_1a4fd7453075295883af86cc30dfd3b7
#
_entry.id   1a4fd7453075295883af86cc30dfd3b7
#
_cell.length_a   1.000
_cell.length_b   1.000
_cell.length_c   1.000
_cell.angle_alpha   90.00
_cell.angle_beta   90.00
_cell.angle_gamma   90.00
#
_symmetry.space_group_name_H-M   'P 1'
#
loop_
_entity.id
_entity.type
_entity.pdbx_description
1 polymer ?
#
loop_
_entity_poly.entity_id
_entity_poly.type
_entity_poly.pdbx_seq_one_letter_code
_entity_poly.pdbx_strand_id
1 'polypeptide(L)'
;MIDIITTIAKYLIIIMCLIYTLSCYTVFRPKNKDRKEDLLDNQVIYMFVFLFLCYMVLFLQEFELKILIFFAAQVIFFEILMIVFPRIYKRCSRPLINNTCFLLGVGFVILTRLSFDLAMKQFAIAAGSVIVTSFIPLMMHKITIWNKFGWLYAVAGFLLLSTVFVFGINKYGAYNWVSIAGLKFQPSEFVKIIFVFFVAALLSKAKEFKDLVKITVIAALYVLVLVVEKDLGGALLYFVIYLMMLYVATAKASYLFGGLAAGSLAAIIADKIFTHVQIRVAVWKDPFSMIEGRGLQVCQSLFAIGTGSWFGMGLGNGRPFDIPVRESDFIFSAICEEFGVIFGICLIFVLMSSFILFMDISTRSRKLFNKLLCLGFGVCFLFQVFLSIGGVTKFIPSTGVTIPLVSYGGTSVISTLIIFNIIQGLHMLADSEEEEYEYIKAQESEKQYTRQNNRKNQ
;
A
#
# COMPACT_ATOMS: atom_id res chain seq x y z
N MET A 1 19.96 -31.22 -15.23
CA MET A 1 20.20 -29.89 -15.84
C MET A 1 19.19 -28.86 -15.32
N ILE A 2 17.89 -29.14 -15.36
CA ILE A 2 16.84 -28.21 -14.84
C ILE A 2 17.08 -27.86 -13.38
N ASP A 3 17.36 -28.82 -12.51
CA ASP A 3 17.61 -28.60 -11.07
C ASP A 3 18.81 -27.67 -10.80
N ILE A 4 19.85 -27.76 -11.63
CA ILE A 4 21.01 -26.85 -11.50
C ILE A 4 20.61 -25.44 -11.90
N ILE A 5 19.85 -25.28 -12.99
CA ILE A 5 19.40 -23.97 -13.47
C ILE A 5 18.46 -23.33 -12.43
N THR A 6 17.51 -24.07 -11.91
CA THR A 6 16.56 -23.57 -10.89
C THR A 6 17.27 -23.20 -9.58
N THR A 7 18.30 -23.97 -9.17
CA THR A 7 19.12 -23.65 -8.01
C THR A 7 19.94 -22.39 -8.19
N ILE A 8 20.56 -22.18 -9.35
CA ILE A 8 21.29 -20.95 -9.65
C ILE A 8 20.33 -19.76 -9.74
N ALA A 9 19.19 -19.93 -10.43
CA ALA A 9 18.18 -18.90 -10.56
C ALA A 9 17.63 -18.43 -9.20
N LYS A 10 17.46 -19.31 -8.22
CA LYS A 10 17.07 -18.99 -6.85
C LYS A 10 17.94 -17.90 -6.23
N TYR A 11 19.27 -18.05 -6.29
CA TYR A 11 20.19 -17.06 -5.73
C TYR A 11 20.21 -15.78 -6.55
N LEU A 12 20.15 -15.87 -7.89
CA LEU A 12 20.09 -14.70 -8.76
C LEU A 12 18.83 -13.87 -8.53
N ILE A 13 17.68 -14.50 -8.32
CA ILE A 13 16.40 -13.84 -7.98
C ILE A 13 16.54 -13.02 -6.69
N ILE A 14 17.14 -13.61 -5.65
CA ILE A 14 17.37 -12.92 -4.36
C ILE A 14 18.32 -11.74 -4.55
N ILE A 15 19.42 -11.93 -5.30
CA ILE A 15 20.40 -10.87 -5.59
C ILE A 15 19.73 -9.73 -6.35
N MET A 16 18.93 -10.00 -7.39
CA MET A 16 18.21 -8.97 -8.15
C MET A 16 17.24 -8.19 -7.28
N CYS A 17 16.49 -8.87 -6.39
CA CYS A 17 15.62 -8.23 -5.43
C CYS A 17 16.41 -7.34 -4.44
N LEU A 18 17.55 -7.80 -3.96
CA LEU A 18 18.43 -7.05 -3.06
C LEU A 18 18.97 -5.78 -3.74
N ILE A 19 19.48 -5.90 -4.99
CA ILE A 19 19.99 -4.78 -5.76
C ILE A 19 18.87 -3.78 -6.05
N TYR A 20 17.68 -4.25 -6.44
CA TYR A 20 16.50 -3.39 -6.63
C TYR A 20 16.17 -2.63 -5.33
N THR A 21 16.12 -3.33 -4.21
CA THR A 21 15.84 -2.75 -2.88
C THR A 21 16.87 -1.68 -2.53
N LEU A 22 18.16 -1.95 -2.68
CA LEU A 22 19.22 -0.97 -2.43
C LEU A 22 19.09 0.24 -3.34
N SER A 23 18.73 0.04 -4.61
CA SER A 23 18.52 1.14 -5.56
C SER A 23 17.36 2.05 -5.15
N CYS A 24 16.28 1.53 -4.52
CA CYS A 24 15.18 2.33 -4.00
C CYS A 24 15.63 3.40 -2.98
N TYR A 25 16.68 3.13 -2.21
CA TYR A 25 17.22 4.06 -1.21
C TYR A 25 18.35 4.92 -1.76
N THR A 26 19.13 4.41 -2.72
CA THR A 26 20.23 5.18 -3.33
C THR A 26 19.72 6.32 -4.20
N VAL A 27 18.53 6.22 -4.79
CA VAL A 27 17.88 7.28 -5.59
C VAL A 27 17.65 8.58 -4.79
N PHE A 28 17.56 8.52 -3.46
CA PHE A 28 17.41 9.72 -2.63
C PHE A 28 18.72 10.50 -2.41
N ARG A 29 19.91 9.94 -2.73
CA ARG A 29 21.21 10.55 -2.43
C ARG A 29 21.72 11.55 -3.47
N PRO A 30 21.57 11.34 -4.80
CA PRO A 30 22.19 12.22 -5.78
C PRO A 30 21.55 13.60 -5.82
N LYS A 31 22.41 14.64 -5.82
CA LYS A 31 22.01 16.02 -6.14
C LYS A 31 21.99 16.24 -7.67
N ASN A 32 22.74 15.44 -8.43
CA ASN A 32 22.78 15.52 -9.89
C ASN A 32 21.58 14.77 -10.48
N LYS A 33 20.82 15.46 -11.35
CA LYS A 33 19.61 14.97 -11.99
C LYS A 33 19.90 13.78 -12.92
N ASP A 34 20.98 13.86 -13.71
CA ASP A 34 21.36 12.81 -14.67
C ASP A 34 21.65 11.50 -13.94
N ARG A 35 22.44 11.57 -12.85
CA ARG A 35 22.74 10.39 -12.04
C ARG A 35 21.50 9.77 -11.38
N LYS A 36 20.50 10.60 -11.05
CA LYS A 36 19.23 10.11 -10.53
C LYS A 36 18.44 9.36 -11.58
N GLU A 37 18.41 9.87 -12.82
CA GLU A 37 17.77 9.21 -13.96
C GLU A 37 18.43 7.86 -14.27
N ASP A 38 19.77 7.80 -14.33
CA ASP A 38 20.53 6.53 -14.53
C ASP A 38 20.19 5.48 -13.47
N LEU A 39 20.05 5.89 -12.21
CA LEU A 39 19.66 4.96 -11.12
C LEU A 39 18.23 4.44 -11.30
N LEU A 40 17.32 5.28 -11.78
CA LEU A 40 15.93 4.88 -12.04
C LEU A 40 15.81 3.93 -13.23
N ASP A 41 16.61 4.16 -14.29
CA ASP A 41 16.67 3.27 -15.44
C ASP A 41 17.28 1.91 -15.07
N ASN A 42 18.31 1.91 -14.23
CA ASN A 42 18.87 0.68 -13.68
C ASN A 42 17.84 -0.10 -12.82
N GLN A 43 16.99 0.58 -12.04
CA GLN A 43 15.90 -0.08 -11.32
C GLN A 43 14.96 -0.84 -12.26
N VAL A 44 14.61 -0.25 -13.39
CA VAL A 44 13.78 -0.88 -14.42
C VAL A 44 14.45 -2.15 -14.96
N ILE A 45 15.74 -2.09 -15.26
CA ILE A 45 16.51 -3.25 -15.71
C ILE A 45 16.50 -4.37 -14.66
N TYR A 46 16.78 -4.05 -13.39
CA TYR A 46 16.81 -5.05 -12.32
C TYR A 46 15.44 -5.70 -12.13
N MET A 47 14.36 -4.94 -12.24
CA MET A 47 12.99 -5.46 -12.18
C MET A 47 12.70 -6.44 -13.33
N PHE A 48 13.03 -6.08 -14.58
CA PHE A 48 12.78 -6.96 -15.73
C PHE A 48 13.64 -8.22 -15.69
N VAL A 49 14.90 -8.13 -15.26
CA VAL A 49 15.77 -9.29 -15.06
C VAL A 49 15.20 -10.21 -13.96
N PHE A 50 14.72 -9.63 -12.85
CA PHE A 50 14.05 -10.40 -11.80
C PHE A 50 12.82 -11.14 -12.34
N LEU A 51 11.93 -10.45 -13.07
CA LEU A 51 10.74 -11.05 -13.67
C LEU A 51 11.11 -12.16 -14.67
N PHE A 52 12.07 -11.90 -15.55
CA PHE A 52 12.55 -12.88 -16.52
C PHE A 52 13.04 -14.16 -15.83
N LEU A 53 13.89 -14.05 -14.80
CA LEU A 53 14.39 -15.20 -14.06
C LEU A 53 13.25 -15.99 -13.41
N CYS A 54 12.27 -15.32 -12.79
CA CYS A 54 11.12 -15.99 -12.18
C CYS A 54 10.28 -16.74 -13.21
N TYR A 55 9.92 -16.09 -14.33
CA TYR A 55 9.11 -16.72 -15.38
C TYR A 55 9.84 -17.83 -16.14
N MET A 56 11.16 -17.73 -16.30
CA MET A 56 11.98 -18.81 -16.84
C MET A 56 11.95 -20.05 -15.93
N VAL A 57 12.06 -19.84 -14.60
CA VAL A 57 11.95 -20.96 -13.65
C VAL A 57 10.57 -21.62 -13.72
N LEU A 58 9.48 -20.85 -13.70
CA LEU A 58 8.12 -21.38 -13.81
C LEU A 58 7.89 -22.11 -15.12
N PHE A 59 8.39 -21.57 -16.24
CA PHE A 59 8.28 -22.22 -17.53
C PHE A 59 9.06 -23.55 -17.58
N LEU A 60 10.27 -23.61 -17.02
CA LEU A 60 11.08 -24.84 -17.00
C LEU A 60 10.49 -25.94 -16.12
N GLN A 61 9.61 -25.61 -15.18
CA GLN A 61 8.92 -26.56 -14.31
C GLN A 61 7.65 -27.13 -14.96
N GLU A 62 6.86 -26.28 -15.62
CA GLU A 62 5.56 -26.68 -16.16
C GLU A 62 5.57 -26.92 -17.66
N PHE A 63 6.54 -26.36 -18.40
CA PHE A 63 6.66 -26.40 -19.87
C PHE A 63 5.40 -25.91 -20.61
N GLU A 64 4.64 -24.97 -19.99
CA GLU A 64 3.43 -24.44 -20.58
C GLU A 64 3.68 -23.07 -21.24
N LEU A 65 3.41 -22.97 -22.55
CA LEU A 65 3.61 -21.72 -23.33
C LEU A 65 2.78 -20.55 -22.81
N LYS A 66 1.63 -20.81 -22.15
CA LYS A 66 0.80 -19.76 -21.53
C LYS A 66 1.58 -18.89 -20.52
N ILE A 67 2.57 -19.47 -19.82
CA ILE A 67 3.42 -18.77 -18.84
C ILE A 67 4.28 -17.70 -19.53
N LEU A 68 4.90 -18.05 -20.68
CA LEU A 68 5.71 -17.10 -21.46
C LEU A 68 4.85 -16.02 -22.11
N ILE A 69 3.66 -16.36 -22.60
CA ILE A 69 2.71 -15.37 -23.15
C ILE A 69 2.28 -14.40 -22.05
N PHE A 70 2.01 -14.90 -20.86
CA PHE A 70 1.64 -14.05 -19.72
C PHE A 70 2.78 -13.14 -19.26
N PHE A 71 4.03 -13.66 -19.26
CA PHE A 71 5.21 -12.83 -19.02
C PHE A 71 5.34 -11.72 -20.07
N ALA A 72 5.23 -12.04 -21.35
CA ALA A 72 5.30 -11.04 -22.42
C ALA A 72 4.20 -9.96 -22.26
N ALA A 73 2.98 -10.34 -21.91
CA ALA A 73 1.89 -9.41 -21.62
C ALA A 73 2.22 -8.46 -20.46
N GLN A 74 2.84 -8.96 -19.38
CA GLN A 74 3.28 -8.12 -18.26
C GLN A 74 4.41 -7.17 -18.63
N VAL A 75 5.41 -7.63 -19.42
CA VAL A 75 6.49 -6.77 -19.91
C VAL A 75 5.91 -5.61 -20.70
N ILE A 76 5.05 -5.90 -21.68
CA ILE A 76 4.38 -4.86 -22.48
C ILE A 76 3.58 -3.90 -21.59
N PHE A 77 2.84 -4.42 -20.63
CA PHE A 77 2.04 -3.60 -19.70
C PHE A 77 2.91 -2.66 -18.86
N PHE A 78 4.00 -3.17 -18.28
CA PHE A 78 4.92 -2.37 -17.47
C PHE A 78 5.70 -1.35 -18.30
N GLU A 79 6.16 -1.71 -19.50
CA GLU A 79 6.82 -0.79 -20.43
C GLU A 79 5.88 0.35 -20.83
N ILE A 80 4.62 0.03 -21.19
CA ILE A 80 3.60 1.05 -21.50
C ILE A 80 3.45 2.00 -20.31
N LEU A 81 3.30 1.48 -19.08
CA LEU A 81 3.12 2.30 -17.89
C LEU A 81 4.34 3.20 -17.63
N MET A 82 5.55 2.65 -17.73
CA MET A 82 6.80 3.38 -17.46
C MET A 82 7.16 4.40 -18.55
N ILE A 83 6.69 4.20 -19.78
CA ILE A 83 6.97 5.10 -20.91
C ILE A 83 5.85 6.14 -21.07
N VAL A 84 4.58 5.70 -21.04
CA VAL A 84 3.43 6.56 -21.37
C VAL A 84 3.11 7.50 -20.20
N PHE A 85 3.15 6.99 -18.97
CA PHE A 85 2.78 7.81 -17.82
C PHE A 85 3.70 9.03 -17.63
N PRO A 86 5.06 8.93 -17.67
CA PRO A 86 5.93 10.11 -17.61
C PRO A 86 5.84 11.03 -18.84
N ARG A 87 5.43 10.51 -20.01
CA ARG A 87 5.18 11.37 -21.19
C ARG A 87 3.94 12.23 -21.03
N ILE A 88 2.88 11.68 -20.42
CA ILE A 88 1.65 12.43 -20.12
C ILE A 88 1.88 13.37 -18.94
N TYR A 89 2.56 12.90 -17.89
CA TYR A 89 2.79 13.60 -16.64
C TYR A 89 4.28 13.86 -16.41
N LYS A 90 4.81 14.92 -17.04
CA LYS A 90 6.25 15.25 -17.01
C LYS A 90 6.86 15.41 -15.62
N ARG A 91 6.03 15.74 -14.60
CA ARG A 91 6.42 15.92 -13.19
C ARG A 91 6.00 14.75 -12.30
N CYS A 92 5.79 13.56 -12.86
CA CYS A 92 5.43 12.41 -12.05
C CYS A 92 6.62 11.84 -11.28
N SER A 93 6.35 11.20 -10.16
CA SER A 93 7.36 10.47 -9.38
C SER A 93 7.69 9.13 -10.04
N ARG A 94 8.77 9.06 -10.82
CA ARG A 94 9.28 7.82 -11.45
C ARG A 94 9.56 6.72 -10.42
N PRO A 95 10.20 6.99 -9.24
CA PRO A 95 10.41 5.96 -8.22
C PRO A 95 9.12 5.27 -7.78
N LEU A 96 8.03 6.04 -7.66
CA LEU A 96 6.74 5.50 -7.26
C LEU A 96 6.13 4.58 -8.33
N ILE A 97 6.32 4.90 -9.61
CA ILE A 97 5.89 4.04 -10.74
C ILE A 97 6.70 2.75 -10.72
N ASN A 98 8.04 2.83 -10.59
CA ASN A 98 8.92 1.67 -10.55
C ASN A 98 8.53 0.72 -9.41
N ASN A 99 8.30 1.26 -8.19
CA ASN A 99 7.86 0.45 -7.06
C ASN A 99 6.48 -0.18 -7.29
N THR A 100 5.54 0.54 -7.91
CA THR A 100 4.22 0.00 -8.26
C THR A 100 4.35 -1.20 -9.20
N CYS A 101 5.16 -1.08 -10.25
CA CYS A 101 5.41 -2.15 -11.23
C CYS A 101 6.12 -3.34 -10.58
N PHE A 102 7.13 -3.10 -9.75
CA PHE A 102 7.85 -4.16 -9.04
C PHE A 102 6.93 -4.95 -8.10
N LEU A 103 6.14 -4.27 -7.27
CA LEU A 103 5.22 -4.90 -6.33
C LEU A 103 4.12 -5.71 -7.04
N LEU A 104 3.54 -5.17 -8.12
CA LEU A 104 2.59 -5.90 -8.97
C LEU A 104 3.28 -7.12 -9.62
N GLY A 105 4.52 -6.96 -10.10
CA GLY A 105 5.30 -8.04 -10.70
C GLY A 105 5.56 -9.17 -9.73
N VAL A 106 5.97 -8.89 -8.48
CA VAL A 106 6.11 -9.89 -7.41
C VAL A 106 4.77 -10.60 -7.16
N GLY A 107 3.68 -9.83 -7.06
CA GLY A 107 2.34 -10.40 -6.90
C GLY A 107 1.95 -11.33 -8.05
N PHE A 108 2.20 -10.92 -9.30
CA PHE A 108 1.87 -11.76 -10.47
C PHE A 108 2.72 -13.03 -10.53
N VAL A 109 4.01 -12.97 -10.21
CA VAL A 109 4.88 -14.14 -10.16
C VAL A 109 4.37 -15.18 -9.16
N ILE A 110 4.14 -14.75 -7.91
CA ILE A 110 3.71 -15.70 -6.87
C ILE A 110 2.28 -16.22 -7.14
N LEU A 111 1.38 -15.37 -7.66
CA LEU A 111 0.04 -15.81 -8.06
C LEU A 111 0.08 -16.78 -9.23
N THR A 112 0.96 -16.59 -10.21
CA THR A 112 1.15 -17.55 -11.32
C THR A 112 1.55 -18.91 -10.77
N ARG A 113 2.42 -18.97 -9.77
CA ARG A 113 2.82 -20.18 -9.06
C ARG A 113 1.66 -20.84 -8.28
N LEU A 114 0.82 -20.01 -7.61
CA LEU A 114 -0.28 -20.51 -6.78
C LEU A 114 -1.52 -20.87 -7.59
N SER A 115 -1.87 -20.07 -8.58
CA SER A 115 -3.01 -20.28 -9.49
C SER A 115 -2.92 -19.33 -10.67
N PHE A 116 -2.68 -19.88 -11.86
CA PHE A 116 -2.61 -19.11 -13.10
C PHE A 116 -3.89 -18.29 -13.38
N ASP A 117 -5.07 -18.88 -13.08
CA ASP A 117 -6.36 -18.20 -13.27
C ASP A 117 -6.51 -16.97 -12.37
N LEU A 118 -6.03 -17.03 -11.13
CA LEU A 118 -6.04 -15.89 -10.22
C LEU A 118 -5.04 -14.82 -10.66
N ALA A 119 -3.87 -15.22 -11.17
CA ALA A 119 -2.88 -14.30 -11.72
C ALA A 119 -3.45 -13.53 -12.92
N MET A 120 -4.12 -14.23 -13.85
CA MET A 120 -4.78 -13.61 -15.01
C MET A 120 -5.90 -12.65 -14.61
N LYS A 121 -6.74 -13.02 -13.64
CA LYS A 121 -7.79 -12.14 -13.10
C LYS A 121 -7.20 -10.90 -12.44
N GLN A 122 -6.17 -11.07 -11.61
CA GLN A 122 -5.49 -9.95 -10.95
C GLN A 122 -4.84 -9.01 -11.98
N PHE A 123 -4.18 -9.56 -13.00
CA PHE A 123 -3.59 -8.78 -14.09
C PHE A 123 -4.65 -7.97 -14.85
N ALA A 124 -5.76 -8.59 -15.22
CA ALA A 124 -6.85 -7.90 -15.92
C ALA A 124 -7.44 -6.75 -15.06
N ILE A 125 -7.63 -6.99 -13.76
CA ILE A 125 -8.09 -5.96 -12.82
C ILE A 125 -7.06 -4.84 -12.69
N ALA A 126 -5.77 -5.16 -12.55
CA ALA A 126 -4.72 -4.16 -12.43
C ALA A 126 -4.59 -3.31 -13.70
N ALA A 127 -4.60 -3.93 -14.88
CA ALA A 127 -4.54 -3.24 -16.17
C ALA A 127 -5.75 -2.31 -16.39
N GLY A 128 -6.96 -2.80 -16.16
CA GLY A 128 -8.17 -1.99 -16.23
C GLY A 128 -8.16 -0.84 -15.21
N SER A 129 -7.68 -1.10 -13.99
CA SER A 129 -7.58 -0.09 -12.95
C SER A 129 -6.58 1.01 -13.29
N VAL A 130 -5.41 0.66 -13.84
CA VAL A 130 -4.41 1.65 -14.29
C VAL A 130 -5.01 2.59 -15.32
N ILE A 131 -5.75 2.06 -16.32
CA ILE A 131 -6.40 2.89 -17.34
C ILE A 131 -7.39 3.88 -16.70
N VAL A 132 -8.28 3.39 -15.82
CA VAL A 132 -9.29 4.23 -15.17
C VAL A 132 -8.67 5.23 -14.20
N THR A 133 -7.68 4.82 -13.41
CA THR A 133 -7.08 5.67 -12.38
C THR A 133 -6.03 6.63 -12.92
N SER A 134 -5.54 6.43 -14.14
CA SER A 134 -4.56 7.32 -14.79
C SER A 134 -5.05 8.78 -14.93
N PHE A 135 -6.36 9.05 -14.88
CA PHE A 135 -6.90 10.42 -14.93
C PHE A 135 -6.85 11.14 -13.57
N ILE A 136 -6.66 10.40 -12.47
CA ILE A 136 -6.68 10.96 -11.11
C ILE A 136 -5.56 12.00 -10.89
N PRO A 137 -4.30 11.80 -11.32
CA PRO A 137 -3.26 12.81 -11.13
C PRO A 137 -3.64 14.17 -11.73
N LEU A 138 -4.25 14.16 -12.92
CA LEU A 138 -4.71 15.39 -13.56
C LEU A 138 -5.82 16.08 -12.76
N MET A 139 -6.77 15.30 -12.23
CA MET A 139 -7.84 15.82 -11.38
C MET A 139 -7.28 16.43 -10.10
N MET A 140 -6.35 15.75 -9.43
CA MET A 140 -5.73 16.25 -8.21
C MET A 140 -4.91 17.52 -8.44
N HIS A 141 -4.20 17.61 -9.57
CA HIS A 141 -3.38 18.78 -9.91
C HIS A 141 -4.24 19.99 -10.30
N LYS A 142 -5.31 19.81 -11.11
CA LYS A 142 -6.12 20.91 -11.64
C LYS A 142 -7.23 21.39 -10.69
N ILE A 143 -7.82 20.48 -9.92
CA ILE A 143 -8.98 20.79 -9.07
C ILE A 143 -8.49 21.10 -7.66
N THR A 144 -8.61 22.35 -7.22
CA THR A 144 -8.12 22.82 -5.91
C THR A 144 -9.18 22.88 -4.81
N ILE A 145 -10.43 22.49 -5.13
CA ILE A 145 -11.57 22.66 -4.22
C ILE A 145 -11.89 21.43 -3.35
N TRP A 146 -11.07 20.34 -3.45
CA TRP A 146 -11.29 19.10 -2.71
C TRP A 146 -11.48 19.31 -1.20
N ASN A 147 -10.79 20.28 -0.63
CA ASN A 147 -10.88 20.62 0.79
C ASN A 147 -12.22 21.23 1.21
N LYS A 148 -13.08 21.63 0.26
CA LYS A 148 -14.39 22.25 0.57
C LYS A 148 -15.44 21.22 0.95
N PHE A 149 -15.32 20.00 0.49
CA PHE A 149 -16.34 18.94 0.57
C PHE A 149 -16.20 18.01 1.80
N GLY A 150 -15.53 18.44 2.88
CA GLY A 150 -15.25 17.58 4.05
C GLY A 150 -16.48 16.89 4.64
N TRP A 151 -17.59 17.64 4.80
CA TRP A 151 -18.85 17.08 5.30
C TRP A 151 -19.53 16.14 4.30
N LEU A 152 -19.42 16.42 3.01
CA LEU A 152 -19.93 15.51 1.97
C LEU A 152 -19.18 14.17 2.01
N TYR A 153 -17.84 14.20 2.15
CA TYR A 153 -17.04 12.98 2.32
C TYR A 153 -17.44 12.20 3.57
N ALA A 154 -17.68 12.90 4.70
CA ALA A 154 -18.11 12.27 5.94
C ALA A 154 -19.43 11.52 5.76
N VAL A 155 -20.43 12.13 5.13
CA VAL A 155 -21.75 11.51 4.92
C VAL A 155 -21.68 10.41 3.85
N ALA A 156 -21.08 10.70 2.69
CA ALA A 156 -21.00 9.75 1.57
C ALA A 156 -20.22 8.48 1.95
N GLY A 157 -19.09 8.63 2.63
CA GLY A 157 -18.30 7.49 3.08
C GLY A 157 -19.04 6.66 4.13
N PHE A 158 -19.73 7.30 5.09
CA PHE A 158 -20.52 6.60 6.09
C PHE A 158 -21.68 5.82 5.46
N LEU A 159 -22.41 6.42 4.53
CA LEU A 159 -23.49 5.75 3.80
C LEU A 159 -22.95 4.57 2.97
N LEU A 160 -21.84 4.76 2.25
CA LEU A 160 -21.22 3.69 1.47
C LEU A 160 -20.75 2.54 2.36
N LEU A 161 -20.16 2.81 3.53
CA LEU A 161 -19.78 1.78 4.49
C LEU A 161 -21.01 1.03 4.98
N SER A 162 -22.08 1.75 5.33
CA SER A 162 -23.32 1.17 5.84
C SER A 162 -24.07 0.30 4.81
N THR A 163 -23.74 0.34 3.52
CA THR A 163 -24.35 -0.54 2.50
C THR A 163 -24.17 -2.02 2.80
N VAL A 164 -23.13 -2.37 3.56
CA VAL A 164 -22.87 -3.75 4.00
C VAL A 164 -24.02 -4.31 4.83
N PHE A 165 -24.71 -3.51 5.63
CA PHE A 165 -25.85 -3.97 6.45
C PHE A 165 -27.06 -4.35 5.61
N VAL A 166 -27.17 -3.83 4.38
CA VAL A 166 -28.32 -4.10 3.48
C VAL A 166 -27.96 -5.18 2.44
N PHE A 167 -26.75 -5.09 1.87
CA PHE A 167 -26.30 -5.94 0.74
C PHE A 167 -25.14 -6.87 1.09
N GLY A 168 -24.75 -6.93 2.38
CA GLY A 168 -23.59 -7.68 2.83
C GLY A 168 -23.75 -9.19 2.70
N ILE A 169 -22.69 -9.84 2.26
CA ILE A 169 -22.56 -11.29 2.23
C ILE A 169 -21.54 -11.76 3.27
N ASN A 170 -21.86 -12.88 3.92
CA ASN A 170 -20.92 -13.51 4.84
C ASN A 170 -19.79 -14.19 4.08
N LYS A 171 -18.54 -13.76 4.32
CA LYS A 171 -17.36 -14.41 3.78
C LYS A 171 -16.35 -14.61 4.92
N TYR A 172 -15.99 -15.86 5.18
CA TYR A 172 -15.07 -16.23 6.27
C TYR A 172 -15.48 -15.71 7.67
N GLY A 173 -16.79 -15.55 7.90
CA GLY A 173 -17.33 -15.10 9.20
C GLY A 173 -17.42 -13.59 9.40
N ALA A 174 -16.97 -12.79 8.43
CA ALA A 174 -17.14 -11.33 8.39
C ALA A 174 -18.24 -10.93 7.39
N TYR A 175 -18.98 -9.85 7.70
CA TYR A 175 -20.04 -9.29 6.85
C TYR A 175 -19.53 -8.00 6.17
N ASN A 176 -18.36 -8.03 5.55
CA ASN A 176 -17.70 -6.86 4.98
C ASN A 176 -17.60 -6.88 3.44
N TRP A 177 -18.27 -7.82 2.79
CA TRP A 177 -18.34 -7.93 1.33
C TRP A 177 -19.75 -7.66 0.82
N VAL A 178 -19.86 -6.97 -0.31
CA VAL A 178 -21.12 -6.71 -1.00
C VAL A 178 -21.07 -7.37 -2.38
N SER A 179 -22.19 -7.96 -2.81
CA SER A 179 -22.34 -8.52 -4.15
C SER A 179 -23.47 -7.80 -4.90
N ILE A 180 -23.13 -7.10 -5.97
CA ILE A 180 -24.09 -6.42 -6.84
C ILE A 180 -23.88 -6.93 -8.26
N ALA A 181 -24.92 -7.48 -8.87
CA ALA A 181 -24.90 -8.02 -10.24
C ALA A 181 -23.75 -9.01 -10.49
N GLY A 182 -23.39 -9.85 -9.50
CA GLY A 182 -22.32 -10.83 -9.59
C GLY A 182 -20.92 -10.29 -9.32
N LEU A 183 -20.72 -8.99 -9.24
CA LEU A 183 -19.47 -8.36 -8.85
C LEU A 183 -19.39 -8.28 -7.33
N LYS A 184 -18.31 -8.85 -6.78
CA LYS A 184 -18.04 -8.83 -5.33
C LYS A 184 -16.98 -7.77 -5.04
N PHE A 185 -17.28 -6.84 -4.15
CA PHE A 185 -16.34 -5.82 -3.70
C PHE A 185 -16.47 -5.57 -2.21
N GLN A 186 -15.42 -5.02 -1.61
CA GLN A 186 -15.38 -4.65 -0.21
C GLN A 186 -15.49 -3.13 -0.07
N PRO A 187 -16.63 -2.59 0.43
CA PRO A 187 -16.83 -1.15 0.53
C PRO A 187 -15.76 -0.43 1.34
N SER A 188 -15.28 -1.02 2.45
CA SER A 188 -14.23 -0.43 3.30
C SER A 188 -12.93 -0.11 2.54
N GLU A 189 -12.61 -0.83 1.46
CA GLU A 189 -11.45 -0.55 0.60
C GLU A 189 -11.57 0.80 -0.15
N PHE A 190 -12.75 1.19 -0.57
CA PHE A 190 -13.01 2.50 -1.19
C PHE A 190 -13.28 3.58 -0.14
N VAL A 191 -13.99 3.23 0.92
CA VAL A 191 -14.31 4.16 2.00
C VAL A 191 -13.07 4.67 2.71
N LYS A 192 -11.98 3.87 2.83
CA LYS A 192 -10.71 4.36 3.39
C LYS A 192 -10.17 5.59 2.66
N ILE A 193 -10.35 5.66 1.33
CA ILE A 193 -9.94 6.82 0.54
C ILE A 193 -10.80 8.04 0.90
N ILE A 194 -12.12 7.88 0.91
CA ILE A 194 -13.07 8.92 1.27
C ILE A 194 -12.84 9.39 2.71
N PHE A 195 -12.54 8.46 3.63
CA PHE A 195 -12.24 8.74 5.03
C PHE A 195 -11.00 9.62 5.19
N VAL A 196 -9.91 9.35 4.47
CA VAL A 196 -8.71 10.20 4.50
C VAL A 196 -9.03 11.60 3.97
N PHE A 197 -9.82 11.73 2.89
CA PHE A 197 -10.29 13.03 2.39
C PHE A 197 -11.16 13.77 3.42
N PHE A 198 -12.10 13.08 4.06
CA PHE A 198 -12.94 13.62 5.13
C PHE A 198 -12.10 14.19 6.26
N VAL A 199 -11.21 13.38 6.82
CA VAL A 199 -10.37 13.76 7.96
C VAL A 199 -9.43 14.92 7.59
N ALA A 200 -8.76 14.84 6.41
CA ALA A 200 -7.87 15.90 5.94
C ALA A 200 -8.61 17.24 5.72
N ALA A 201 -9.79 17.19 5.09
CA ALA A 201 -10.57 18.39 4.78
C ALA A 201 -11.10 19.11 6.01
N LEU A 202 -11.55 18.37 7.02
CA LEU A 202 -12.08 18.97 8.24
C LEU A 202 -10.96 19.35 9.23
N LEU A 203 -9.94 18.51 9.43
CA LEU A 203 -8.82 18.86 10.30
C LEU A 203 -8.03 20.07 9.79
N SER A 204 -7.88 20.23 8.47
CA SER A 204 -7.20 21.41 7.90
C SER A 204 -7.90 22.75 8.19
N LYS A 205 -9.17 22.71 8.58
CA LYS A 205 -10.00 23.88 8.89
C LYS A 205 -10.34 24.02 10.37
N ALA A 206 -10.13 22.96 11.17
CA ALA A 206 -10.47 22.96 12.58
C ALA A 206 -9.64 24.00 13.34
N LYS A 207 -10.31 24.92 14.04
CA LYS A 207 -9.68 25.97 14.84
C LYS A 207 -9.96 25.79 16.34
N GLU A 208 -11.13 25.29 16.67
CA GLU A 208 -11.59 25.13 18.03
C GLU A 208 -11.58 23.66 18.47
N PHE A 209 -11.49 23.45 19.78
CA PHE A 209 -11.63 22.09 20.36
C PHE A 209 -12.95 21.42 20.00
N LYS A 210 -14.04 22.19 19.91
CA LYS A 210 -15.35 21.67 19.50
C LYS A 210 -15.35 21.07 18.10
N ASP A 211 -14.58 21.61 17.17
CA ASP A 211 -14.45 21.07 15.82
C ASP A 211 -13.73 19.73 15.84
N LEU A 212 -12.65 19.63 16.64
CA LEU A 212 -11.93 18.37 16.81
C LEU A 212 -12.83 17.29 17.40
N VAL A 213 -13.64 17.62 18.41
CA VAL A 213 -14.59 16.67 19.02
C VAL A 213 -15.60 16.15 17.99
N LYS A 214 -16.19 17.03 17.17
CA LYS A 214 -17.13 16.61 16.10
C LYS A 214 -16.47 15.64 15.11
N ILE A 215 -15.25 15.95 14.67
CA ILE A 215 -14.50 15.09 13.73
C ILE A 215 -14.19 13.74 14.38
N THR A 216 -13.74 13.76 15.64
CA THR A 216 -13.44 12.54 16.43
C THR A 216 -14.67 11.64 16.57
N VAL A 217 -15.83 12.20 16.89
CA VAL A 217 -17.07 11.43 17.03
C VAL A 217 -17.45 10.75 15.71
N ILE A 218 -17.36 11.48 14.59
CA ILE A 218 -17.67 10.89 13.28
C ILE A 218 -16.65 9.82 12.92
N ALA A 219 -15.36 10.06 13.12
CA ALA A 219 -14.32 9.07 12.85
C ALA A 219 -14.52 7.81 13.73
N ALA A 220 -14.91 7.97 15.00
CA ALA A 220 -15.25 6.86 15.88
C ALA A 220 -16.48 6.06 15.39
N LEU A 221 -17.48 6.71 14.81
CA LEU A 221 -18.62 6.03 14.19
C LEU A 221 -18.21 5.12 13.04
N TYR A 222 -17.27 5.55 12.17
CA TYR A 222 -16.71 4.67 11.13
C TYR A 222 -16.03 3.43 11.72
N VAL A 223 -15.21 3.63 12.76
CA VAL A 223 -14.54 2.53 13.45
C VAL A 223 -15.56 1.56 14.07
N LEU A 224 -16.60 2.09 14.70
CA LEU A 224 -17.66 1.27 15.29
C LEU A 224 -18.43 0.44 14.25
N VAL A 225 -18.75 1.01 13.09
CA VAL A 225 -19.37 0.26 11.98
C VAL A 225 -18.50 -0.93 11.60
N LEU A 226 -17.19 -0.73 11.38
CA LEU A 226 -16.26 -1.79 11.01
C LEU A 226 -16.14 -2.88 12.10
N VAL A 227 -16.23 -2.50 13.38
CA VAL A 227 -16.26 -3.47 14.50
C VAL A 227 -17.53 -4.32 14.44
N VAL A 228 -18.68 -3.71 14.15
CA VAL A 228 -19.97 -4.43 13.99
C VAL A 228 -19.95 -5.36 12.77
N GLU A 229 -19.32 -4.95 11.67
CA GLU A 229 -19.06 -5.79 10.47
C GLU A 229 -18.09 -6.94 10.73
N LYS A 230 -17.46 -6.99 11.90
CA LYS A 230 -16.37 -7.92 12.28
C LYS A 230 -15.09 -7.74 11.46
N ASP A 231 -14.91 -6.56 10.87
CA ASP A 231 -13.68 -6.15 10.19
C ASP A 231 -12.74 -5.42 11.17
N LEU A 232 -12.09 -6.19 12.04
CA LEU A 232 -11.18 -5.64 13.05
C LEU A 232 -9.92 -5.03 12.45
N GLY A 233 -9.44 -5.59 11.33
CA GLY A 233 -8.29 -5.06 10.61
C GLY A 233 -8.59 -3.68 10.04
N GLY A 234 -9.74 -3.52 9.38
CA GLY A 234 -10.23 -2.23 8.91
C GLY A 234 -10.47 -1.25 10.06
N ALA A 235 -11.11 -1.67 11.15
CA ALA A 235 -11.36 -0.81 12.31
C ALA A 235 -10.05 -0.24 12.90
N LEU A 236 -9.04 -1.09 13.09
CA LEU A 236 -7.73 -0.68 13.58
C LEU A 236 -7.01 0.24 12.60
N LEU A 237 -7.09 -0.05 11.29
CA LEU A 237 -6.52 0.78 10.24
C LEU A 237 -7.11 2.20 10.26
N TYR A 238 -8.43 2.34 10.28
CA TYR A 238 -9.10 3.65 10.31
C TYR A 238 -8.79 4.43 11.60
N PHE A 239 -8.75 3.72 12.72
CA PHE A 239 -8.37 4.33 14.00
C PHE A 239 -6.95 4.92 13.95
N VAL A 240 -5.96 4.15 13.45
CA VAL A 240 -4.56 4.62 13.39
C VAL A 240 -4.40 5.75 12.37
N ILE A 241 -5.07 5.68 11.21
CA ILE A 241 -5.09 6.77 10.23
C ILE A 241 -5.59 8.07 10.89
N TYR A 242 -6.75 8.01 11.55
CA TYR A 242 -7.32 9.17 12.23
C TYR A 242 -6.38 9.74 13.30
N LEU A 243 -5.85 8.87 14.16
CA LEU A 243 -4.99 9.27 15.27
C LEU A 243 -3.71 9.96 14.79
N MET A 244 -3.05 9.42 13.76
CA MET A 244 -1.85 10.02 13.19
C MET A 244 -2.15 11.36 12.50
N MET A 245 -3.25 11.45 11.75
CA MET A 245 -3.67 12.71 11.13
C MET A 245 -4.04 13.76 12.16
N LEU A 246 -4.72 13.39 13.24
CA LEU A 246 -5.07 14.30 14.35
C LEU A 246 -3.79 14.83 15.05
N TYR A 247 -2.84 13.94 15.32
CA TYR A 247 -1.56 14.32 15.93
C TYR A 247 -0.81 15.35 15.06
N VAL A 248 -0.65 15.06 13.77
CA VAL A 248 0.08 15.97 12.86
C VAL A 248 -0.67 17.27 12.63
N ALA A 249 -2.01 17.25 12.55
CA ALA A 249 -2.81 18.46 12.39
C ALA A 249 -2.74 19.40 13.60
N THR A 250 -2.63 18.85 14.82
CA THR A 250 -2.68 19.63 16.07
C THR A 250 -1.29 19.87 16.68
N ALA A 251 -0.27 19.10 16.28
CA ALA A 251 1.06 19.06 16.87
C ALA A 251 1.07 18.81 18.40
N LYS A 252 0.00 18.19 18.97
CA LYS A 252 -0.15 17.93 20.39
C LYS A 252 0.01 16.45 20.68
N ALA A 253 1.11 16.06 21.31
CA ALA A 253 1.39 14.67 21.69
C ALA A 253 0.34 14.09 22.67
N SER A 254 -0.35 14.94 23.46
CA SER A 254 -1.42 14.50 24.35
C SER A 254 -2.58 13.79 23.63
N TYR A 255 -2.92 14.22 22.40
CA TYR A 255 -3.95 13.54 21.60
C TYR A 255 -3.48 12.18 21.10
N LEU A 256 -2.19 12.04 20.75
CA LEU A 256 -1.61 10.76 20.36
C LEU A 256 -1.64 9.77 21.53
N PHE A 257 -1.11 10.14 22.69
CA PHE A 257 -1.06 9.25 23.85
C PHE A 257 -2.45 8.99 24.43
N GLY A 258 -3.32 10.00 24.46
CA GLY A 258 -4.73 9.82 24.88
C GLY A 258 -5.49 8.89 23.94
N GLY A 259 -5.28 9.04 22.63
CA GLY A 259 -5.86 8.14 21.63
C GLY A 259 -5.35 6.70 21.77
N LEU A 260 -4.02 6.52 21.90
CA LEU A 260 -3.45 5.18 22.14
C LEU A 260 -3.99 4.52 23.40
N ALA A 261 -4.11 5.27 24.51
CA ALA A 261 -4.70 4.76 25.75
C ALA A 261 -6.18 4.36 25.56
N ALA A 262 -6.97 5.20 24.88
CA ALA A 262 -8.38 4.91 24.57
C ALA A 262 -8.52 3.70 23.64
N GLY A 263 -7.68 3.59 22.61
CA GLY A 263 -7.65 2.44 21.69
C GLY A 263 -7.26 1.14 22.40
N SER A 264 -6.27 1.18 23.29
CA SER A 264 -5.88 0.01 24.10
C SER A 264 -7.01 -0.44 25.02
N LEU A 265 -7.70 0.51 25.66
CA LEU A 265 -8.88 0.20 26.49
C LEU A 265 -10.01 -0.40 25.64
N ALA A 266 -10.28 0.18 24.48
CA ALA A 266 -11.28 -0.34 23.55
C ALA A 266 -10.94 -1.76 23.07
N ALA A 267 -9.67 -2.07 22.80
CA ALA A 267 -9.21 -3.41 22.41
C ALA A 267 -9.43 -4.44 23.55
N ILE A 268 -9.14 -4.07 24.81
CA ILE A 268 -9.39 -4.93 25.98
C ILE A 268 -10.90 -5.19 26.16
N ILE A 269 -11.72 -4.16 25.97
CA ILE A 269 -13.19 -4.28 26.04
C ILE A 269 -13.70 -5.18 24.90
N ALA A 270 -13.18 -4.99 23.66
CA ALA A 270 -13.55 -5.80 22.52
C ALA A 270 -13.20 -7.29 22.72
N ASP A 271 -12.06 -7.61 23.31
CA ASP A 271 -11.67 -8.98 23.66
C ASP A 271 -12.65 -9.63 24.64
N LYS A 272 -13.22 -8.85 25.58
CA LYS A 272 -14.21 -9.39 26.54
C LYS A 272 -15.61 -9.58 25.96
N ILE A 273 -16.01 -8.75 25.00
CA ILE A 273 -17.38 -8.70 24.47
C ILE A 273 -17.53 -9.57 23.22
N PHE A 274 -16.55 -9.56 22.30
CA PHE A 274 -16.68 -10.17 20.99
C PHE A 274 -15.96 -11.52 20.88
N THR A 275 -16.71 -12.60 20.75
CA THR A 275 -16.18 -13.98 20.64
C THR A 275 -15.16 -14.14 19.50
N HIS A 276 -15.37 -13.45 18.36
CA HIS A 276 -14.42 -13.52 17.24
C HIS A 276 -13.06 -12.86 17.54
N VAL A 277 -13.04 -11.83 18.43
CA VAL A 277 -11.79 -11.22 18.93
C VAL A 277 -11.10 -12.20 19.87
N GLN A 278 -11.83 -12.79 20.83
CA GLN A 278 -11.29 -13.79 21.75
C GLN A 278 -10.62 -14.94 21.03
N ILE A 279 -11.24 -15.44 19.95
CA ILE A 279 -10.69 -16.52 19.14
C ILE A 279 -9.37 -16.10 18.50
N ARG A 280 -9.29 -14.91 17.88
CA ARG A 280 -8.07 -14.41 17.24
C ARG A 280 -6.95 -14.20 18.26
N VAL A 281 -7.26 -13.68 19.45
CA VAL A 281 -6.31 -13.50 20.54
C VAL A 281 -5.84 -14.86 21.09
N ALA A 282 -6.73 -15.84 21.26
CA ALA A 282 -6.39 -17.19 21.71
C ALA A 282 -5.44 -17.88 20.72
N VAL A 283 -5.78 -17.85 19.42
CA VAL A 283 -4.93 -18.40 18.35
C VAL A 283 -3.58 -17.67 18.30
N TRP A 284 -3.55 -16.36 18.49
CA TRP A 284 -2.30 -15.59 18.52
C TRP A 284 -1.40 -15.99 19.71
N LYS A 285 -1.99 -16.23 20.88
CA LYS A 285 -1.22 -16.67 22.08
C LYS A 285 -0.64 -18.06 21.88
N ASP A 286 -1.48 -19.02 21.50
CA ASP A 286 -1.06 -20.42 21.31
C ASP A 286 -1.76 -21.05 20.08
N PRO A 287 -1.22 -20.88 18.87
CA PRO A 287 -1.78 -21.48 17.68
C PRO A 287 -1.61 -22.99 17.62
N PHE A 288 -0.54 -23.52 18.26
CA PHE A 288 -0.20 -24.95 18.16
C PHE A 288 -1.17 -25.84 18.93
N SER A 289 -1.74 -25.35 20.04
CA SER A 289 -2.80 -26.09 20.76
C SER A 289 -4.11 -26.21 19.96
N MET A 290 -4.26 -25.39 18.90
CA MET A 290 -5.45 -25.31 18.04
C MET A 290 -5.15 -25.69 16.57
N ILE A 291 -4.08 -26.44 16.31
CA ILE A 291 -3.59 -26.72 14.96
C ILE A 291 -4.60 -27.48 14.09
N GLU A 292 -5.40 -28.37 14.65
CA GLU A 292 -6.43 -29.13 13.92
C GLU A 292 -7.70 -28.29 13.61
N GLY A 293 -7.68 -26.98 13.88
CA GLY A 293 -8.84 -26.11 13.70
C GLY A 293 -8.47 -24.67 13.40
N ARG A 294 -8.80 -23.78 14.33
CA ARG A 294 -8.68 -22.33 14.15
C ARG A 294 -7.24 -21.81 14.07
N GLY A 295 -6.27 -22.57 14.62
CA GLY A 295 -4.84 -22.28 14.57
C GLY A 295 -4.15 -22.70 13.29
N LEU A 296 -4.78 -23.55 12.45
CA LEU A 296 -4.17 -24.15 11.26
C LEU A 296 -3.49 -23.12 10.35
N GLN A 297 -4.18 -22.03 10.03
CA GLN A 297 -3.66 -21.00 9.13
C GLN A 297 -2.36 -20.39 9.64
N VAL A 298 -2.31 -20.04 10.93
CA VAL A 298 -1.13 -19.42 11.55
C VAL A 298 0.00 -20.45 11.68
N CYS A 299 -0.30 -21.70 12.05
CA CYS A 299 0.71 -22.76 12.14
C CYS A 299 1.35 -23.05 10.79
N GLN A 300 0.54 -23.24 9.72
CA GLN A 300 1.04 -23.49 8.37
C GLN A 300 1.84 -22.27 7.84
N SER A 301 1.42 -21.06 8.17
CA SER A 301 2.18 -19.84 7.87
C SER A 301 3.57 -19.86 8.50
N LEU A 302 3.66 -20.19 9.79
CA LEU A 302 4.94 -20.25 10.51
C LEU A 302 5.83 -21.39 10.00
N PHE A 303 5.24 -22.55 9.67
CA PHE A 303 5.99 -23.67 9.09
C PHE A 303 6.55 -23.29 7.71
N ALA A 304 5.77 -22.66 6.85
CA ALA A 304 6.21 -22.21 5.54
C ALA A 304 7.39 -21.20 5.64
N ILE A 305 7.27 -20.19 6.51
CA ILE A 305 8.37 -19.23 6.76
C ILE A 305 9.62 -19.96 7.29
N GLY A 306 9.44 -20.89 8.23
CA GLY A 306 10.54 -21.70 8.80
C GLY A 306 11.20 -22.60 7.77
N THR A 307 10.42 -23.27 6.94
CA THR A 307 10.91 -24.16 5.86
C THR A 307 11.68 -23.37 4.80
N GLY A 308 11.19 -22.18 4.43
CA GLY A 308 11.89 -21.30 3.51
C GLY A 308 13.24 -20.83 4.02
N SER A 309 13.44 -20.72 5.33
CA SER A 309 14.70 -20.28 5.93
C SER A 309 15.20 -18.97 5.30
N TRP A 310 16.52 -18.75 5.21
CA TRP A 310 17.09 -17.51 4.68
C TRP A 310 16.93 -17.35 3.17
N PHE A 311 17.11 -18.44 2.40
CA PHE A 311 17.24 -18.39 0.93
C PHE A 311 16.07 -19.03 0.18
N GLY A 312 15.02 -19.48 0.85
CA GLY A 312 13.87 -20.14 0.26
C GLY A 312 14.12 -21.58 -0.17
N MET A 313 13.07 -22.27 -0.49
CA MET A 313 13.14 -23.59 -1.13
C MET A 313 13.51 -23.50 -2.62
N GLY A 314 13.31 -22.31 -3.22
CA GLY A 314 13.37 -22.06 -4.65
C GLY A 314 11.95 -22.02 -5.25
N LEU A 315 11.74 -21.11 -6.18
CA LEU A 315 10.44 -20.92 -6.84
C LEU A 315 9.96 -22.24 -7.45
N GLY A 316 8.77 -22.70 -7.04
CA GLY A 316 8.15 -23.95 -7.47
C GLY A 316 8.52 -25.19 -6.65
N ASN A 317 9.47 -25.11 -5.71
CA ASN A 317 9.92 -26.23 -4.88
C ASN A 317 9.31 -26.25 -3.47
N GLY A 318 8.65 -25.16 -3.05
CA GLY A 318 7.90 -25.08 -1.80
C GLY A 318 6.55 -25.81 -1.87
N ARG A 319 5.87 -25.89 -0.73
CA ARG A 319 4.51 -26.43 -0.60
C ARG A 319 3.51 -25.37 -0.12
N PRO A 320 3.43 -24.19 -0.75
CA PRO A 320 2.54 -23.13 -0.31
C PRO A 320 1.05 -23.52 -0.36
N PHE A 321 0.72 -24.65 -1.03
CA PHE A 321 -0.64 -25.19 -1.11
C PHE A 321 -1.18 -25.66 0.24
N ASP A 322 -0.33 -25.95 1.20
CA ASP A 322 -0.70 -26.36 2.56
C ASP A 322 -1.20 -25.18 3.40
N ILE A 323 -0.93 -23.93 2.97
CA ILE A 323 -1.36 -22.72 3.67
C ILE A 323 -2.78 -22.35 3.20
N PRO A 324 -3.79 -22.32 4.09
CA PRO A 324 -5.11 -21.82 3.73
C PRO A 324 -5.09 -20.34 3.40
N VAL A 325 -5.84 -19.90 2.37
CA VAL A 325 -5.94 -18.47 1.93
C VAL A 325 -4.58 -17.86 1.57
N ARG A 326 -3.67 -18.67 1.07
CA ARG A 326 -2.29 -18.33 0.70
C ARG A 326 -2.18 -17.24 -0.36
N GLU A 327 -3.17 -17.12 -1.24
CA GLU A 327 -3.19 -16.15 -2.33
C GLU A 327 -3.50 -14.73 -1.87
N SER A 328 -4.13 -14.54 -0.70
CA SER A 328 -4.51 -13.22 -0.18
C SER A 328 -3.79 -12.88 1.13
N ASP A 329 -4.34 -13.34 2.26
CA ASP A 329 -3.92 -12.91 3.58
C ASP A 329 -2.55 -13.48 3.99
N PHE A 330 -2.23 -14.70 3.53
CA PHE A 330 -1.01 -15.43 3.87
C PHE A 330 0.02 -15.50 2.72
N ILE A 331 -0.10 -14.63 1.72
CA ILE A 331 0.82 -14.63 0.56
C ILE A 331 2.28 -14.38 0.96
N PHE A 332 2.53 -13.60 2.02
CA PHE A 332 3.87 -13.36 2.53
C PHE A 332 4.56 -14.64 2.99
N SER A 333 3.81 -15.57 3.59
CA SER A 333 4.34 -16.87 4.00
C SER A 333 4.74 -17.72 2.81
N ALA A 334 3.92 -17.73 1.75
CA ALA A 334 4.25 -18.40 0.49
C ALA A 334 5.49 -17.78 -0.18
N ILE A 335 5.62 -16.45 -0.15
CA ILE A 335 6.81 -15.74 -0.63
C ILE A 335 8.05 -16.15 0.18
N CYS A 336 7.96 -16.18 1.51
CA CYS A 336 9.09 -16.57 2.35
C CYS A 336 9.47 -18.05 2.17
N GLU A 337 8.52 -18.93 1.94
CA GLU A 337 8.80 -20.35 1.68
C GLU A 337 9.57 -20.54 0.38
N GLU A 338 9.11 -19.92 -0.70
CA GLU A 338 9.70 -20.08 -2.03
C GLU A 338 10.99 -19.28 -2.22
N PHE A 339 11.00 -17.99 -1.83
CA PHE A 339 12.13 -17.07 -2.05
C PHE A 339 13.03 -16.84 -0.83
N GLY A 340 12.57 -17.22 0.38
CA GLY A 340 13.29 -17.04 1.63
C GLY A 340 13.01 -15.73 2.36
N VAL A 341 13.44 -15.69 3.62
CA VAL A 341 13.23 -14.53 4.52
C VAL A 341 14.00 -13.30 4.04
N ILE A 342 15.19 -13.46 3.41
CA ILE A 342 15.95 -12.33 2.84
C ILE A 342 15.10 -11.61 1.79
N PHE A 343 14.45 -12.34 0.88
CA PHE A 343 13.56 -11.76 -0.11
C PHE A 343 12.36 -11.06 0.56
N GLY A 344 11.76 -11.71 1.57
CA GLY A 344 10.67 -11.13 2.35
C GLY A 344 11.06 -9.79 3.00
N ILE A 345 12.26 -9.70 3.57
CA ILE A 345 12.82 -8.46 4.15
C ILE A 345 13.02 -7.40 3.04
N CYS A 346 13.57 -7.77 1.89
CA CYS A 346 13.71 -6.87 0.74
C CYS A 346 12.35 -6.32 0.29
N LEU A 347 11.33 -7.17 0.21
CA LEU A 347 9.96 -6.75 -0.14
C LEU A 347 9.41 -5.72 0.87
N ILE A 348 9.62 -5.94 2.17
CA ILE A 348 9.25 -4.97 3.22
C ILE A 348 9.96 -3.64 2.98
N PHE A 349 11.25 -3.64 2.66
CA PHE A 349 11.99 -2.42 2.38
C PHE A 349 11.50 -1.70 1.12
N VAL A 350 11.09 -2.40 0.06
CA VAL A 350 10.47 -1.78 -1.12
C VAL A 350 9.15 -1.11 -0.76
N LEU A 351 8.31 -1.77 0.04
CA LEU A 351 7.06 -1.20 0.57
C LEU A 351 7.36 0.05 1.44
N MET A 352 8.37 -0.01 2.31
CA MET A 352 8.83 1.12 3.12
C MET A 352 9.33 2.29 2.27
N SER A 353 10.04 2.02 1.16
CA SER A 353 10.51 3.08 0.25
C SER A 353 9.34 3.84 -0.38
N SER A 354 8.24 3.15 -0.71
CA SER A 354 7.01 3.80 -1.21
C SER A 354 6.37 4.70 -0.14
N PHE A 355 6.36 4.26 1.12
CA PHE A 355 5.92 5.11 2.24
C PHE A 355 6.80 6.35 2.40
N ILE A 356 8.13 6.21 2.31
CA ILE A 356 9.07 7.33 2.41
C ILE A 356 8.80 8.35 1.30
N LEU A 357 8.50 7.92 0.07
CA LEU A 357 8.09 8.81 -1.03
C LEU A 357 6.82 9.59 -0.69
N PHE A 358 5.81 8.95 -0.07
CA PHE A 358 4.60 9.64 0.38
C PHE A 358 4.90 10.69 1.44
N MET A 359 5.80 10.37 2.38
CA MET A 359 6.20 11.33 3.44
C MET A 359 7.02 12.49 2.89
N ASP A 360 7.89 12.26 1.92
CA ASP A 360 8.63 13.30 1.22
C ASP A 360 7.68 14.32 0.57
N ILE A 361 6.66 13.84 -0.15
CA ILE A 361 5.63 14.69 -0.76
C ILE A 361 4.84 15.45 0.34
N SER A 362 4.52 14.77 1.45
CA SER A 362 3.84 15.39 2.59
C SER A 362 4.64 16.56 3.17
N THR A 363 5.96 16.40 3.31
CA THR A 363 6.83 17.47 3.88
C THR A 363 7.00 18.65 2.94
N ARG A 364 7.07 18.42 1.61
CA ARG A 364 7.17 19.46 0.58
C ARG A 364 5.85 20.22 0.35
N SER A 365 4.71 19.59 0.63
CA SER A 365 3.39 20.22 0.45
C SER A 365 3.20 21.42 1.38
N ARG A 366 2.75 22.57 0.85
CA ARG A 366 2.53 23.80 1.62
C ARG A 366 1.18 23.84 2.31
N LYS A 367 0.14 23.37 1.64
CA LYS A 367 -1.22 23.39 2.19
C LYS A 367 -1.40 22.23 3.18
N LEU A 368 -1.90 22.54 4.38
CA LEU A 368 -2.12 21.54 5.43
C LEU A 368 -3.02 20.40 4.94
N PHE A 369 -4.02 20.68 4.11
CA PHE A 369 -4.88 19.66 3.50
C PHE A 369 -4.08 18.64 2.68
N ASN A 370 -3.20 19.10 1.77
CA ASN A 370 -2.36 18.22 0.94
C ASN A 370 -1.37 17.42 1.78
N LYS A 371 -0.78 18.09 2.79
CA LYS A 371 0.10 17.44 3.78
C LYS A 371 -0.61 16.29 4.49
N LEU A 372 -1.83 16.54 4.98
CA LEU A 372 -2.63 15.53 5.69
C LEU A 372 -3.11 14.41 4.76
N LEU A 373 -3.40 14.67 3.48
CA LEU A 373 -3.72 13.64 2.52
C LEU A 373 -2.55 12.68 2.31
N CYS A 374 -1.35 13.21 2.02
CA CYS A 374 -0.15 12.38 1.82
C CYS A 374 0.17 11.56 3.08
N LEU A 375 0.09 12.19 4.26
CA LEU A 375 0.29 11.51 5.53
C LEU A 375 -0.77 10.40 5.75
N GLY A 376 -2.06 10.72 5.58
CA GLY A 376 -3.15 9.78 5.79
C GLY A 376 -3.05 8.56 4.88
N PHE A 377 -2.75 8.77 3.59
CA PHE A 377 -2.54 7.66 2.66
C PHE A 377 -1.25 6.90 2.93
N GLY A 378 -0.18 7.58 3.34
CA GLY A 378 1.06 6.92 3.74
C GLY A 378 0.88 6.02 4.96
N VAL A 379 0.21 6.53 6.00
CA VAL A 379 -0.13 5.74 7.20
C VAL A 379 -1.06 4.59 6.83
N CYS A 380 -2.08 4.82 5.98
CA CYS A 380 -2.97 3.78 5.48
C CYS A 380 -2.17 2.64 4.82
N PHE A 381 -1.29 2.98 3.90
CA PHE A 381 -0.47 2.02 3.16
C PHE A 381 0.48 1.24 4.09
N LEU A 382 1.28 1.95 4.89
CA LEU A 382 2.28 1.32 5.75
C LEU A 382 1.62 0.46 6.85
N PHE A 383 0.55 0.96 7.46
CA PHE A 383 -0.11 0.23 8.52
C PHE A 383 -0.86 -1.00 8.00
N GLN A 384 -1.39 -0.95 6.76
CA GLN A 384 -1.94 -2.11 6.07
C GLN A 384 -0.87 -3.19 5.86
N VAL A 385 0.35 -2.80 5.43
CA VAL A 385 1.51 -3.71 5.33
C VAL A 385 1.85 -4.32 6.68
N PHE A 386 1.92 -3.49 7.73
CA PHE A 386 2.21 -3.95 9.10
C PHE A 386 1.17 -4.95 9.60
N LEU A 387 -0.12 -4.69 9.39
CA LEU A 387 -1.20 -5.60 9.80
C LEU A 387 -1.11 -6.95 9.07
N SER A 388 -0.83 -6.94 7.77
CA SER A 388 -0.71 -8.16 6.99
C SER A 388 0.50 -9.00 7.44
N ILE A 389 1.69 -8.42 7.42
CA ILE A 389 2.94 -9.13 7.76
C ILE A 389 2.97 -9.50 9.25
N GLY A 390 2.56 -8.60 10.13
CA GLY A 390 2.48 -8.86 11.57
C GLY A 390 1.52 -10.00 11.91
N GLY A 391 0.41 -10.13 11.16
CA GLY A 391 -0.54 -11.23 11.34
C GLY A 391 0.03 -12.59 10.96
N VAL A 392 0.71 -12.68 9.81
CA VAL A 392 1.28 -13.96 9.31
C VAL A 392 2.54 -14.41 10.07
N THR A 393 3.29 -13.46 10.63
CA THR A 393 4.48 -13.73 11.46
C THR A 393 4.16 -13.94 12.93
N LYS A 394 2.89 -13.95 13.31
CA LYS A 394 2.45 -14.04 14.73
C LYS A 394 2.97 -12.89 15.60
N PHE A 395 3.34 -11.75 15.02
CA PHE A 395 3.71 -10.55 15.78
C PHE A 395 2.49 -9.88 16.43
N ILE A 396 1.35 -9.89 15.70
CA ILE A 396 0.02 -9.45 16.16
C ILE A 396 -1.03 -10.52 15.83
N PRO A 397 -2.24 -10.46 16.42
CA PRO A 397 -3.34 -11.32 15.99
C PRO A 397 -3.64 -11.11 14.50
N SER A 398 -3.87 -12.20 13.74
CA SER A 398 -4.19 -12.12 12.32
C SER A 398 -5.46 -11.30 12.07
N THR A 399 -5.38 -10.33 11.16
CA THR A 399 -6.45 -9.37 10.89
C THR A 399 -7.20 -9.62 9.58
N GLY A 400 -6.66 -10.44 8.67
CA GLY A 400 -7.27 -10.71 7.37
C GLY A 400 -7.09 -9.55 6.37
N VAL A 401 -6.02 -8.78 6.52
CA VAL A 401 -5.68 -7.65 5.64
C VAL A 401 -4.62 -8.07 4.63
N THR A 402 -4.81 -7.70 3.37
CA THR A 402 -3.91 -8.03 2.26
C THR A 402 -2.70 -7.11 2.16
N ILE A 403 -1.57 -7.61 1.63
CA ILE A 403 -0.42 -6.76 1.27
C ILE A 403 -0.77 -5.97 0.01
N PRO A 404 -0.68 -4.62 0.05
CA PRO A 404 -1.00 -3.78 -1.09
C PRO A 404 -0.20 -4.15 -2.34
N LEU A 405 -0.87 -4.25 -3.51
CA LEU A 405 -0.34 -4.60 -4.83
C LEU A 405 0.21 -6.03 -4.99
N VAL A 406 0.56 -6.72 -3.91
CA VAL A 406 1.17 -8.07 -3.93
C VAL A 406 0.13 -9.17 -3.78
N SER A 407 -0.76 -9.06 -2.76
CA SER A 407 -1.79 -10.05 -2.50
C SER A 407 -2.87 -10.09 -3.57
N TYR A 408 -3.48 -11.26 -3.77
CA TYR A 408 -4.71 -11.35 -4.53
C TYR A 408 -5.86 -10.63 -3.82
N GLY A 409 -6.45 -9.66 -4.52
CA GLY A 409 -7.57 -8.89 -3.99
C GLY A 409 -7.95 -7.74 -4.91
N GLY A 410 -8.94 -7.95 -5.79
CA GLY A 410 -9.30 -6.97 -6.82
C GLY A 410 -9.61 -5.59 -6.26
N THR A 411 -10.45 -5.49 -5.23
CA THR A 411 -10.79 -4.21 -4.59
C THR A 411 -9.59 -3.54 -3.91
N SER A 412 -8.70 -4.33 -3.29
CA SER A 412 -7.48 -3.82 -2.66
C SER A 412 -6.49 -3.27 -3.70
N VAL A 413 -6.32 -3.95 -4.84
CA VAL A 413 -5.47 -3.46 -5.94
C VAL A 413 -6.03 -2.17 -6.52
N ILE A 414 -7.35 -2.10 -6.80
CA ILE A 414 -8.00 -0.89 -7.32
C ILE A 414 -7.81 0.27 -6.36
N SER A 415 -8.14 0.09 -5.07
CA SER A 415 -8.04 1.14 -4.05
C SER A 415 -6.59 1.62 -3.86
N THR A 416 -5.62 0.71 -3.89
CA THR A 416 -4.21 1.05 -3.78
C THR A 416 -3.73 1.83 -5.01
N LEU A 417 -4.11 1.44 -6.23
CA LEU A 417 -3.79 2.19 -7.45
C LEU A 417 -4.42 3.58 -7.46
N ILE A 418 -5.65 3.74 -6.93
CA ILE A 418 -6.26 5.06 -6.72
C ILE A 418 -5.39 5.90 -5.77
N ILE A 419 -4.99 5.35 -4.63
CA ILE A 419 -4.13 6.04 -3.65
C ILE A 419 -2.81 6.47 -4.30
N PHE A 420 -2.13 5.58 -5.01
CA PHE A 420 -0.86 5.89 -5.67
C PHE A 420 -1.02 7.00 -6.72
N ASN A 421 -2.11 6.99 -7.49
CA ASN A 421 -2.39 8.05 -8.47
C ASN A 421 -2.80 9.38 -7.81
N ILE A 422 -3.47 9.37 -6.66
CA ILE A 422 -3.70 10.59 -5.86
C ILE A 422 -2.35 11.17 -5.41
N ILE A 423 -1.47 10.34 -4.90
CA ILE A 423 -0.11 10.75 -4.48
C ILE A 423 0.71 11.29 -5.65
N GLN A 424 0.61 10.69 -6.86
CA GLN A 424 1.22 11.24 -8.07
C GLN A 424 0.72 12.66 -8.37
N GLY A 425 -0.58 12.89 -8.26
CA GLY A 425 -1.16 14.22 -8.45
C GLY A 425 -0.71 15.23 -7.40
N LEU A 426 -0.59 14.81 -6.13
CA LEU A 426 -0.07 15.64 -5.04
C LEU A 426 1.43 15.93 -5.20
N HIS A 427 2.22 14.99 -5.74
CA HIS A 427 3.62 15.21 -6.10
C HIS A 427 3.77 16.29 -7.16
N MET A 428 3.01 16.18 -8.25
CA MET A 428 3.01 17.19 -9.33
C MET A 428 2.61 18.58 -8.81
N LEU A 429 1.67 18.63 -7.87
CA LEU A 429 1.24 19.90 -7.25
C LEU A 429 2.33 20.47 -6.37
N ALA A 430 2.99 19.65 -5.54
CA ALA A 430 4.08 20.07 -4.67
C ALA A 430 5.28 20.63 -5.48
N ASP A 431 5.67 19.93 -6.55
CA ASP A 431 6.75 20.39 -7.46
C ASP A 431 6.38 21.72 -8.14
N SER A 432 5.11 21.91 -8.53
CA SER A 432 4.67 23.18 -9.12
C SER A 432 4.69 24.34 -8.11
N GLU A 433 4.25 24.07 -6.86
CA GLU A 433 4.28 25.06 -5.77
C GLU A 433 5.73 25.42 -5.35
N GLU A 434 6.68 24.49 -5.47
CA GLU A 434 8.10 24.70 -5.17
C GLU A 434 8.78 25.57 -6.24
N GLU A 435 8.58 25.28 -7.52
CA GLU A 435 9.11 26.09 -8.63
C GLU A 435 8.57 27.54 -8.61
N GLU A 436 7.27 27.71 -8.35
CA GLU A 436 6.67 29.05 -8.25
C GLU A 436 7.33 29.87 -7.13
N TYR A 437 7.60 29.23 -6.00
CA TYR A 437 8.27 29.89 -4.88
C TYR A 437 9.72 30.26 -5.18
N GLU A 438 10.48 29.38 -5.80
CA GLU A 438 11.86 29.66 -6.17
C GLU A 438 11.91 30.81 -7.17
N TYR A 439 10.97 30.87 -8.12
CA TYR A 439 10.86 31.96 -9.08
C TYR A 439 10.57 33.31 -8.39
N ILE A 440 9.59 33.34 -7.45
CA ILE A 440 9.27 34.56 -6.69
C ILE A 440 10.47 35.01 -5.87
N LYS A 441 11.15 34.11 -5.19
CA LYS A 441 12.33 34.41 -4.37
C LYS A 441 13.49 34.94 -5.23
N ALA A 442 13.70 34.41 -6.42
CA ALA A 442 14.71 34.90 -7.36
C ALA A 442 14.40 36.36 -7.79
N GLN A 443 13.14 36.64 -8.14
CA GLN A 443 12.72 38.00 -8.50
C GLN A 443 12.88 38.99 -7.32
N GLU A 444 12.58 38.59 -6.10
CA GLU A 444 12.75 39.45 -4.93
C GLU A 444 14.24 39.76 -4.67
N SER A 445 15.12 38.77 -4.80
CA SER A 445 16.56 38.95 -4.64
C SER A 445 17.15 39.87 -5.73
N GLU A 446 16.69 39.76 -6.99
CA GLU A 446 17.10 40.67 -8.07
C GLU A 446 16.66 42.11 -7.84
N LYS A 447 15.41 42.30 -7.39
CA LYS A 447 14.90 43.64 -7.01
C LYS A 447 15.69 44.27 -5.84
N GLN A 448 16.08 43.48 -4.86
CA GLN A 448 16.91 43.95 -3.74
C GLN A 448 18.32 44.35 -4.21
N TYR A 449 18.93 43.52 -5.07
CA TYR A 449 20.25 43.83 -5.65
C TYR A 449 20.22 45.11 -6.48
N THR A 450 19.22 45.30 -7.31
CA THR A 450 19.06 46.54 -8.13
C THR A 450 18.85 47.77 -7.26
N ARG A 451 18.06 47.67 -6.17
CA ARG A 451 17.87 48.77 -5.21
C ARG A 451 19.17 49.13 -4.46
N GLN A 452 19.99 48.16 -4.10
CA GLN A 452 21.28 48.40 -3.44
C GLN A 452 22.30 49.08 -4.37
N ASN A 453 22.36 48.69 -5.64
CA ASN A 453 23.24 49.31 -6.63
C ASN A 453 22.84 50.75 -6.96
N ASN A 454 21.53 51.02 -7.07
CA ASN A 454 21.05 52.39 -7.29
C ASN A 454 21.32 53.33 -6.08
N ARG A 455 21.38 52.80 -4.85
CA ARG A 455 21.75 53.58 -3.66
C ARG A 455 23.26 53.83 -3.52
N LYS A 456 24.10 52.99 -4.15
CA LYS A 456 25.55 53.18 -4.15
C LYS A 456 26.02 54.15 -5.23
N ASN A 457 25.18 54.39 -6.25
CA ASN A 457 25.47 55.30 -7.37
C ASN A 457 24.85 56.69 -7.19
N GLN A 458 24.17 56.97 -6.10
CA GLN A 458 23.75 58.28 -5.58
C GLN A 458 24.66 58.73 -4.42
#